data_4b11cfac5a6137ab8c85a66a2ff34863
#
_entry.id   4b11cfac5a6137ab8c85a66a2ff34863
#
_cell.length_a   1.000
_cell.length_b   1.000
_cell.length_c   1.000
_cell.angle_alpha   90.00
_cell.angle_beta   90.00
_cell.angle_gamma   90.00
#
_symmetry.space_group_name_H-M   'P 1'
#
loop_
_entity.id
_entity.type
_entity.pdbx_description
1 polymer ?
#
loop_
_entity_poly.entity_id
_entity_poly.type
_entity_poly.pdbx_seq_one_letter_code
_entity_poly.pdbx_strand_id
1 'polypeptide(L)'
;MAKKMRPKMLVCVMAAVVSLPAAAQEAGNPPKPPSAEDAPIAYLFDVTSGQVLFEREAARRFMPASITKVMTTFLAFEWMEEGRILPQQVFTVRPEVWKKWNNVGSTMFLPHDARVSVDDLVHGVTTVSANDGAAALADGAAGSIEAWVAAMNAKAEEIGMRDSRFGTPNGWMDEGYTFTTAEDLTTLATAMVRRHPQKYRHYVGHREFTYNEITQPNHDPISGVVPGADGIKTGFTNQAGYGFVGSAQRNGRRLIVVIAASDRARARNNAARELLEWGFGRFDQTRLFAPGVPVGFAQVQGGSAREVAMVAPSGVFIDAPAGRTTDKTLAIEYDGPLRAPIAKGEEIGRLTVAIDGMPDYSVPLYARDAVTEAGFAGRIANGVLGWFS
;
A
#
# COMPACT_ATOMS: atom_id res chain seq x y z
N MET A 1 -23.93 -16.42 -25.67
CA MET A 1 -24.34 -16.77 -24.28
C MET A 1 -24.56 -15.47 -23.52
N ALA A 2 -25.79 -15.13 -23.21
CA ALA A 2 -26.11 -13.87 -22.52
C ALA A 2 -25.83 -14.02 -21.01
N LYS A 3 -24.92 -13.19 -20.50
CA LYS A 3 -24.60 -13.11 -19.08
C LYS A 3 -25.80 -12.46 -18.36
N LYS A 4 -26.60 -13.24 -17.65
CA LYS A 4 -27.70 -12.72 -16.83
C LYS A 4 -27.13 -11.82 -15.75
N MET A 5 -27.35 -10.51 -15.86
CA MET A 5 -27.12 -9.56 -14.77
C MET A 5 -28.01 -9.93 -13.59
N ARG A 6 -27.40 -10.17 -12.43
CA ARG A 6 -28.10 -10.38 -11.15
C ARG A 6 -28.39 -9.01 -10.55
N PRO A 7 -29.56 -8.81 -9.92
CA PRO A 7 -29.86 -7.54 -9.27
C PRO A 7 -28.96 -7.36 -8.04
N LYS A 8 -28.31 -6.20 -7.95
CA LYS A 8 -27.61 -5.76 -6.73
C LYS A 8 -28.66 -5.33 -5.72
N MET A 9 -28.60 -5.89 -4.53
CA MET A 9 -29.50 -5.51 -3.44
C MET A 9 -28.80 -4.41 -2.61
N LEU A 10 -29.36 -3.20 -2.63
CA LEU A 10 -28.88 -2.05 -1.87
C LEU A 10 -29.62 -1.98 -0.54
N VAL A 11 -28.92 -2.18 0.57
CA VAL A 11 -29.48 -1.99 1.91
C VAL A 11 -28.92 -0.70 2.49
N CYS A 12 -29.73 0.37 2.50
CA CYS A 12 -29.37 1.61 3.15
C CYS A 12 -29.56 1.51 4.68
N VAL A 13 -28.50 1.63 5.44
CA VAL A 13 -28.55 1.78 6.89
C VAL A 13 -28.32 3.25 7.22
N MET A 14 -29.36 3.96 7.65
CA MET A 14 -29.20 5.31 8.19
C MET A 14 -28.55 5.24 9.57
N ALA A 15 -27.33 5.76 9.67
CA ALA A 15 -26.65 5.91 10.96
C ALA A 15 -27.05 7.24 11.61
N ALA A 16 -27.50 7.16 12.84
CA ALA A 16 -27.80 8.33 13.67
C ALA A 16 -26.55 9.16 13.94
N VAL A 17 -26.65 10.47 13.79
CA VAL A 17 -25.60 11.45 14.09
C VAL A 17 -25.39 11.49 15.61
N VAL A 18 -24.27 10.97 16.08
CA VAL A 18 -23.79 11.19 17.44
C VAL A 18 -22.77 12.33 17.41
N SER A 19 -23.21 13.53 17.78
CA SER A 19 -22.31 14.67 17.96
C SER A 19 -21.69 14.61 19.36
N LEU A 20 -20.37 14.34 19.42
CA LEU A 20 -19.56 14.55 20.61
C LEU A 20 -18.90 15.94 20.54
N PRO A 21 -18.83 16.70 21.66
CA PRO A 21 -18.14 17.99 21.63
C PRO A 21 -16.64 17.79 21.53
N ALA A 22 -16.02 18.31 20.46
CA ALA A 22 -14.58 18.36 20.31
C ALA A 22 -14.02 19.51 21.15
N ALA A 23 -13.10 19.21 22.06
CA ALA A 23 -12.25 20.21 22.68
C ALA A 23 -11.30 20.76 21.60
N ALA A 24 -11.53 21.98 21.16
CA ALA A 24 -10.69 22.68 20.20
C ALA A 24 -9.32 22.99 20.85
N GLN A 25 -8.32 22.19 20.51
CA GLN A 25 -6.92 22.55 20.71
C GLN A 25 -6.54 23.49 19.57
N GLU A 26 -6.01 24.68 19.88
CA GLU A 26 -5.47 25.62 18.87
C GLU A 26 -4.29 24.95 18.15
N ALA A 27 -4.58 24.13 17.17
CA ALA A 27 -3.61 23.67 16.20
C ALA A 27 -3.35 24.82 15.23
N GLY A 28 -2.11 25.28 15.12
CA GLY A 28 -1.68 26.21 14.09
C GLY A 28 -2.19 25.72 12.73
N ASN A 29 -2.56 26.66 11.86
CA ASN A 29 -3.17 26.36 10.56
C ASN A 29 -2.27 25.33 9.81
N PRO A 30 -2.76 24.11 9.49
CA PRO A 30 -1.92 23.11 8.83
C PRO A 30 -1.39 23.66 7.50
N PRO A 31 -0.19 23.25 7.05
CA PRO A 31 0.38 23.70 5.80
C PRO A 31 -0.60 23.45 4.64
N LYS A 32 -0.46 24.21 3.57
CA LYS A 32 -1.25 23.98 2.36
C LYS A 32 -0.67 22.79 1.60
N PRO A 33 -1.48 22.07 0.81
CA PRO A 33 -0.93 21.08 -0.13
C PRO A 33 0.09 21.74 -1.07
N PRO A 34 1.11 20.99 -1.52
CA PRO A 34 2.15 21.52 -2.41
C PRO A 34 1.57 22.02 -3.74
N SER A 35 2.24 23.01 -4.34
CA SER A 35 1.86 23.53 -5.65
C SER A 35 2.00 22.48 -6.75
N ALA A 36 1.34 22.67 -7.89
CA ALA A 36 1.50 21.79 -9.06
C ALA A 36 2.88 21.93 -9.70
N GLU A 37 3.55 23.07 -9.55
CA GLU A 37 4.92 23.28 -10.00
C GLU A 37 5.90 22.45 -9.17
N ASP A 38 5.77 22.44 -7.84
CA ASP A 38 6.68 21.72 -6.95
C ASP A 38 6.44 20.20 -6.93
N ALA A 39 5.18 19.78 -7.12
CA ALA A 39 4.76 18.39 -7.15
C ALA A 39 3.73 18.14 -8.25
N PRO A 40 4.15 17.99 -9.51
CA PRO A 40 3.24 17.74 -10.63
C PRO A 40 2.40 16.47 -10.44
N ILE A 41 2.96 15.44 -9.82
CA ILE A 41 2.25 14.25 -9.36
C ILE A 41 2.33 14.21 -7.84
N ALA A 42 1.19 14.16 -7.17
CA ALA A 42 1.11 14.09 -5.71
C ALA A 42 -0.09 13.25 -5.28
N TYR A 43 0.12 12.36 -4.32
CA TYR A 43 -0.91 11.49 -3.78
C TYR A 43 -0.70 11.29 -2.29
N LEU A 44 -1.78 11.42 -1.52
CA LEU A 44 -1.78 11.14 -0.09
C LEU A 44 -2.90 10.17 0.24
N PHE A 45 -2.54 9.06 0.83
CA PHE A 45 -3.44 7.97 1.16
C PHE A 45 -3.34 7.60 2.63
N ASP A 46 -4.49 7.46 3.28
CA ASP A 46 -4.56 6.93 4.63
C ASP A 46 -4.74 5.41 4.59
N VAL A 47 -3.69 4.69 4.99
CA VAL A 47 -3.69 3.23 5.04
C VAL A 47 -4.70 2.69 6.07
N THR A 48 -4.98 3.47 7.13
CA THR A 48 -5.84 3.04 8.24
C THR A 48 -7.31 3.05 7.84
N SER A 49 -7.76 4.12 7.19
CA SER A 49 -9.14 4.25 6.70
C SER A 49 -9.35 3.65 5.30
N GLY A 50 -8.30 3.66 4.47
CA GLY A 50 -8.39 3.33 3.04
C GLY A 50 -8.81 4.52 2.18
N GLN A 51 -8.74 5.76 2.71
CA GLN A 51 -9.17 6.97 2.00
C GLN A 51 -8.02 7.67 1.28
N VAL A 52 -8.35 8.22 0.11
CA VAL A 52 -7.53 9.21 -0.59
C VAL A 52 -7.79 10.57 0.06
N LEU A 53 -6.76 11.19 0.61
CA LEU A 53 -6.85 12.51 1.24
C LEU A 53 -6.48 13.64 0.28
N PHE A 54 -5.60 13.36 -0.67
CA PHE A 54 -5.17 14.29 -1.71
C PHE A 54 -4.72 13.55 -2.95
N GLU A 55 -5.11 14.04 -4.12
CA GLU A 55 -4.64 13.53 -5.40
C GLU A 55 -4.39 14.65 -6.41
N ARG A 56 -3.36 14.45 -7.21
CA ARG A 56 -3.03 15.23 -8.40
C ARG A 56 -2.30 14.33 -9.38
N GLU A 57 -2.87 14.16 -10.58
CA GLU A 57 -2.30 13.32 -11.63
C GLU A 57 -1.90 11.90 -11.14
N ALA A 58 -2.68 11.35 -10.17
CA ALA A 58 -2.31 10.12 -9.45
C ALA A 58 -2.22 8.90 -10.36
N ALA A 59 -3.06 8.82 -11.39
CA ALA A 59 -3.08 7.76 -12.40
C ALA A 59 -2.11 8.00 -13.58
N ARG A 60 -1.42 9.17 -13.63
CA ARG A 60 -0.45 9.45 -14.67
C ARG A 60 0.77 8.54 -14.54
N ARG A 61 1.09 7.81 -15.61
CA ARG A 61 2.32 6.99 -15.68
C ARG A 61 3.57 7.86 -15.69
N PHE A 62 4.57 7.46 -14.92
CA PHE A 62 5.87 8.11 -14.87
C PHE A 62 6.99 7.08 -14.63
N MET A 63 8.22 7.46 -14.94
CA MET A 63 9.40 6.66 -14.64
C MET A 63 9.76 6.77 -13.15
N PRO A 64 9.73 5.68 -12.37
CA PRO A 64 9.96 5.73 -10.93
C PRO A 64 11.41 5.93 -10.53
N ALA A 65 12.36 5.75 -11.45
CA ALA A 65 13.79 5.68 -11.12
C ALA A 65 14.03 4.72 -9.93
N SER A 66 14.86 5.06 -8.96
CA SER A 66 15.17 4.20 -7.80
C SER A 66 13.98 3.90 -6.88
N ILE A 67 12.80 4.50 -7.07
CA ILE A 67 11.58 4.06 -6.37
C ILE A 67 11.23 2.61 -6.76
N THR A 68 11.62 2.15 -7.94
CA THR A 68 11.55 0.74 -8.37
C THR A 68 12.04 -0.24 -7.29
N LYS A 69 13.04 0.16 -6.51
CA LYS A 69 13.62 -0.67 -5.44
C LYS A 69 12.64 -1.00 -4.30
N VAL A 70 11.52 -0.28 -4.21
CA VAL A 70 10.42 -0.66 -3.30
C VAL A 70 9.85 -2.01 -3.71
N MET A 71 9.65 -2.24 -5.02
CA MET A 71 9.20 -3.55 -5.53
C MET A 71 10.28 -4.63 -5.33
N THR A 72 11.54 -4.32 -5.58
CA THR A 72 12.65 -5.27 -5.30
C THR A 72 12.70 -5.65 -3.83
N THR A 73 12.54 -4.69 -2.92
CA THR A 73 12.50 -4.94 -1.47
C THR A 73 11.26 -5.74 -1.07
N PHE A 74 10.10 -5.39 -1.61
CA PHE A 74 8.85 -6.10 -1.33
C PHE A 74 8.92 -7.57 -1.78
N LEU A 75 9.42 -7.82 -2.99
CA LEU A 75 9.61 -9.18 -3.50
C LEU A 75 10.62 -9.98 -2.63
N ALA A 76 11.69 -9.33 -2.17
CA ALA A 76 12.62 -9.96 -1.23
C ALA A 76 11.93 -10.33 0.09
N PHE A 77 11.04 -9.47 0.62
CA PHE A 77 10.28 -9.77 1.83
C PHE A 77 9.30 -10.94 1.64
N GLU A 78 8.62 -11.00 0.49
CA GLU A 78 7.74 -12.12 0.14
C GLU A 78 8.55 -13.42 0.06
N TRP A 79 9.70 -13.42 -0.63
CA TRP A 79 10.53 -14.60 -0.76
C TRP A 79 11.21 -15.04 0.55
N MET A 80 11.48 -14.11 1.46
CA MET A 80 11.90 -14.46 2.83
C MET A 80 10.76 -15.12 3.61
N GLU A 81 9.52 -14.66 3.46
CA GLU A 81 8.35 -15.26 4.11
C GLU A 81 8.06 -16.66 3.57
N GLU A 82 8.24 -16.86 2.27
CA GLU A 82 8.10 -18.15 1.58
C GLU A 82 9.29 -19.10 1.85
N GLY A 83 10.35 -18.65 2.53
CA GLY A 83 11.55 -19.43 2.79
C GLY A 83 12.42 -19.68 1.55
N ARG A 84 12.21 -18.95 0.46
CA ARG A 84 12.99 -19.07 -0.80
C ARG A 84 14.36 -18.44 -0.68
N ILE A 85 14.50 -17.40 0.13
CA ILE A 85 15.77 -16.78 0.52
C ILE A 85 15.78 -16.55 2.04
N LEU A 86 16.95 -16.55 2.63
CA LEU A 86 17.12 -16.29 4.06
C LEU A 86 18.01 -15.05 4.27
N PRO A 87 17.78 -14.21 5.30
CA PRO A 87 18.60 -13.02 5.56
C PRO A 87 20.11 -13.32 5.64
N GLN A 88 20.49 -14.44 6.28
CA GLN A 88 21.89 -14.87 6.42
C GLN A 88 22.44 -15.59 5.19
N GLN A 89 21.64 -15.87 4.18
CA GLN A 89 22.09 -16.49 2.93
C GLN A 89 23.07 -15.54 2.23
N VAL A 90 24.17 -16.09 1.70
CA VAL A 90 25.24 -15.32 1.06
C VAL A 90 25.21 -15.54 -0.44
N PHE A 91 25.16 -14.47 -1.19
CA PHE A 91 25.33 -14.48 -2.64
C PHE A 91 26.73 -14.01 -3.03
N THR A 92 27.30 -14.62 -4.09
CA THR A 92 28.52 -14.13 -4.71
C THR A 92 28.16 -13.23 -5.86
N VAL A 93 28.70 -12.01 -5.87
CA VAL A 93 28.51 -11.04 -6.95
C VAL A 93 29.22 -11.54 -8.19
N ARG A 94 28.48 -11.93 -9.22
CA ARG A 94 29.06 -12.45 -10.45
C ARG A 94 29.81 -11.36 -11.23
N PRO A 95 30.91 -11.70 -11.96
CA PRO A 95 31.74 -10.73 -12.67
C PRO A 95 30.95 -9.85 -13.66
N GLU A 96 29.97 -10.40 -14.36
CA GLU A 96 29.13 -9.66 -15.30
C GLU A 96 28.21 -8.65 -14.60
N VAL A 97 27.68 -9.00 -13.41
CA VAL A 97 26.88 -8.09 -12.58
C VAL A 97 27.74 -6.95 -12.06
N TRP A 98 28.90 -7.28 -11.51
CA TRP A 98 29.87 -6.30 -11.04
C TRP A 98 30.31 -5.35 -12.15
N LYS A 99 30.72 -5.88 -13.31
CA LYS A 99 31.16 -5.09 -14.46
C LYS A 99 30.10 -4.11 -14.93
N LYS A 100 28.81 -4.50 -14.90
CA LYS A 100 27.69 -3.66 -15.33
C LYS A 100 27.33 -2.59 -14.31
N TRP A 101 27.45 -2.88 -13.00
CA TRP A 101 26.89 -2.04 -11.95
C TRP A 101 27.92 -1.37 -11.04
N ASN A 102 29.21 -1.69 -11.16
CA ASN A 102 30.28 -1.05 -10.41
C ASN A 102 30.31 0.46 -10.70
N ASN A 103 30.12 1.28 -9.67
CA ASN A 103 30.06 2.74 -9.75
C ASN A 103 28.98 3.31 -10.70
N VAL A 104 27.90 2.60 -10.93
CA VAL A 104 26.78 3.08 -11.75
C VAL A 104 25.66 3.62 -10.87
N GLY A 105 25.53 4.96 -10.80
CA GLY A 105 24.59 5.64 -9.92
C GLY A 105 24.91 5.45 -8.45
N SER A 106 23.87 5.30 -7.59
CA SER A 106 24.06 4.99 -6.17
C SER A 106 24.48 3.53 -6.00
N THR A 107 25.53 3.27 -5.23
CA THR A 107 26.07 1.92 -4.98
C THR A 107 26.41 1.74 -3.51
N MET A 108 26.50 0.51 -3.04
CA MET A 108 27.09 0.15 -1.74
C MET A 108 28.55 -0.26 -1.87
N PHE A 109 29.16 -0.02 -3.04
CA PHE A 109 30.55 -0.31 -3.37
C PHE A 109 30.94 -1.78 -3.23
N LEU A 110 30.13 -2.67 -3.81
CA LEU A 110 30.44 -4.11 -3.81
C LEU A 110 31.76 -4.39 -4.53
N PRO A 111 32.75 -5.05 -3.87
CA PRO A 111 33.95 -5.51 -4.54
C PRO A 111 33.66 -6.56 -5.62
N HIS A 112 34.63 -6.76 -6.52
CA HIS A 112 34.60 -7.88 -7.43
C HIS A 112 34.57 -9.22 -6.65
N ASP A 113 33.73 -10.15 -7.06
CA ASP A 113 33.55 -11.44 -6.40
C ASP A 113 33.14 -11.37 -4.91
N ALA A 114 32.55 -10.22 -4.50
CA ALA A 114 32.08 -10.04 -3.12
C ALA A 114 31.09 -11.14 -2.73
N ARG A 115 31.23 -11.63 -1.49
CA ARG A 115 30.26 -12.52 -0.86
C ARG A 115 29.43 -11.69 0.13
N VAL A 116 28.15 -11.49 -0.18
CA VAL A 116 27.29 -10.55 0.54
C VAL A 116 26.05 -11.25 1.02
N SER A 117 25.67 -11.00 2.27
CA SER A 117 24.42 -11.51 2.83
C SER A 117 23.20 -10.87 2.17
N VAL A 118 22.09 -11.58 2.12
CA VAL A 118 20.80 -11.02 1.69
C VAL A 118 20.41 -9.84 2.59
N ASP A 119 20.71 -9.93 3.88
CA ASP A 119 20.50 -8.86 4.87
C ASP A 119 21.21 -7.57 4.47
N ASP A 120 22.52 -7.62 4.21
CA ASP A 120 23.29 -6.45 3.77
C ASP A 120 22.81 -5.90 2.43
N LEU A 121 22.48 -6.79 1.48
CA LEU A 121 21.97 -6.37 0.17
C LEU A 121 20.65 -5.59 0.30
N VAL A 122 19.71 -6.07 1.13
CA VAL A 122 18.43 -5.39 1.35
C VAL A 122 18.64 -4.07 2.09
N HIS A 123 19.50 -4.00 3.11
CA HIS A 123 19.84 -2.74 3.77
C HIS A 123 20.49 -1.74 2.81
N GLY A 124 21.42 -2.20 1.96
CA GLY A 124 22.03 -1.36 0.92
C GLY A 124 21.01 -0.82 -0.08
N VAL A 125 20.07 -1.65 -0.51
CA VAL A 125 18.98 -1.28 -1.44
C VAL A 125 18.05 -0.23 -0.84
N THR A 126 17.62 -0.42 0.40
CA THR A 126 16.62 0.46 1.05
C THR A 126 17.23 1.77 1.54
N THR A 127 18.45 1.73 2.09
CA THR A 127 19.07 2.89 2.76
C THR A 127 19.87 3.75 1.79
N VAL A 128 20.83 3.16 1.10
CA VAL A 128 21.75 3.92 0.22
C VAL A 128 21.36 3.83 -1.25
N SER A 129 20.24 3.17 -1.56
CA SER A 129 19.75 3.05 -2.94
C SER A 129 20.68 2.27 -3.86
N ALA A 130 21.41 1.28 -3.33
CA ALA A 130 22.46 0.52 -4.03
C ALA A 130 21.93 -0.13 -5.32
N ASN A 131 22.42 0.31 -6.49
CA ASN A 131 22.10 -0.31 -7.77
C ASN A 131 22.81 -1.66 -7.95
N ASP A 132 24.07 -1.72 -7.52
CA ASP A 132 24.88 -2.93 -7.46
C ASP A 132 24.27 -3.94 -6.48
N GLY A 133 23.82 -3.49 -5.30
CA GLY A 133 23.14 -4.32 -4.32
C GLY A 133 21.81 -4.90 -4.85
N ALA A 134 21.00 -4.08 -5.53
CA ALA A 134 19.74 -4.55 -6.12
C ALA A 134 19.97 -5.58 -7.25
N ALA A 135 20.99 -5.35 -8.08
CA ALA A 135 21.36 -6.28 -9.13
C ALA A 135 21.92 -7.60 -8.58
N ALA A 136 22.78 -7.53 -7.55
CA ALA A 136 23.34 -8.71 -6.90
C ALA A 136 22.27 -9.55 -6.16
N LEU A 137 21.32 -8.87 -5.49
CA LEU A 137 20.17 -9.52 -4.86
C LEU A 137 19.31 -10.25 -5.89
N ALA A 138 18.95 -9.55 -6.98
CA ALA A 138 18.13 -10.11 -8.04
C ALA A 138 18.77 -11.33 -8.70
N ASP A 139 20.04 -11.21 -9.04
CA ASP A 139 20.83 -12.25 -9.68
C ASP A 139 21.02 -13.47 -8.78
N GLY A 140 21.42 -13.23 -7.53
CA GLY A 140 21.66 -14.31 -6.55
C GLY A 140 20.38 -15.04 -6.14
N ALA A 141 19.27 -14.30 -5.97
CA ALA A 141 18.01 -14.90 -5.51
C ALA A 141 17.25 -15.64 -6.61
N ALA A 142 17.24 -15.11 -7.84
CA ALA A 142 16.47 -15.68 -8.96
C ALA A 142 17.31 -16.43 -9.98
N GLY A 143 18.64 -16.42 -9.84
CA GLY A 143 19.58 -17.00 -10.82
C GLY A 143 19.85 -16.10 -12.03
N SER A 144 19.03 -15.06 -12.27
CA SER A 144 19.27 -14.00 -13.23
C SER A 144 18.45 -12.75 -12.93
N ILE A 145 18.88 -11.59 -13.44
CA ILE A 145 18.15 -10.32 -13.35
C ILE A 145 16.81 -10.42 -14.05
N GLU A 146 16.76 -11.08 -15.22
CA GLU A 146 15.55 -11.26 -16.02
C GLU A 146 14.48 -12.06 -15.28
N ALA A 147 14.89 -13.15 -14.59
CA ALA A 147 13.99 -13.97 -13.78
C ALA A 147 13.43 -13.16 -12.58
N TRP A 148 14.26 -12.33 -11.94
CA TRP A 148 13.83 -11.45 -10.87
C TRP A 148 12.81 -10.40 -11.37
N VAL A 149 13.09 -9.76 -12.50
CA VAL A 149 12.20 -8.77 -13.14
C VAL A 149 10.87 -9.42 -13.53
N ALA A 150 10.88 -10.63 -14.06
CA ALA A 150 9.65 -11.38 -14.32
C ALA A 150 8.83 -11.60 -13.03
N ALA A 151 9.49 -11.97 -11.92
CA ALA A 151 8.85 -12.14 -10.63
C ALA A 151 8.33 -10.80 -10.06
N MET A 152 9.05 -9.68 -10.24
CA MET A 152 8.56 -8.34 -9.88
C MET A 152 7.25 -8.00 -10.58
N ASN A 153 7.18 -8.24 -11.90
CA ASN A 153 5.97 -7.94 -12.67
C ASN A 153 4.80 -8.87 -12.30
N ALA A 154 5.04 -10.16 -12.09
CA ALA A 154 4.01 -11.09 -11.62
C ALA A 154 3.48 -10.69 -10.23
N LYS A 155 4.36 -10.26 -9.32
CA LYS A 155 3.97 -9.79 -7.98
C LYS A 155 3.21 -8.46 -8.07
N ALA A 156 3.59 -7.55 -8.98
CA ALA A 156 2.85 -6.31 -9.22
C ALA A 156 1.40 -6.58 -9.66
N GLU A 157 1.20 -7.50 -10.60
CA GLU A 157 -0.12 -7.93 -11.04
C GLU A 157 -0.94 -8.57 -9.90
N GLU A 158 -0.30 -9.46 -9.11
CA GLU A 158 -0.91 -10.13 -7.96
C GLU A 158 -1.46 -9.13 -6.93
N ILE A 159 -0.71 -8.07 -6.64
CA ILE A 159 -1.14 -7.06 -5.65
C ILE A 159 -2.01 -5.95 -6.24
N GLY A 160 -2.30 -5.99 -7.55
CA GLY A 160 -3.22 -5.08 -8.22
C GLY A 160 -2.60 -3.81 -8.81
N MET A 161 -1.28 -3.77 -9.02
CA MET A 161 -0.59 -2.68 -9.73
C MET A 161 -0.81 -2.83 -11.25
N ARG A 162 -1.89 -2.27 -11.75
CA ARG A 162 -2.35 -2.47 -13.15
C ARG A 162 -1.67 -1.55 -14.15
N ASP A 163 -1.12 -0.44 -13.69
CA ASP A 163 -0.49 0.60 -14.48
C ASP A 163 1.01 0.72 -14.19
N SER A 164 1.63 -0.42 -13.85
CA SER A 164 3.07 -0.51 -13.56
C SER A 164 3.74 -1.63 -14.35
N ARG A 165 4.99 -1.38 -14.72
CA ARG A 165 5.88 -2.36 -15.33
C ARG A 165 7.30 -2.09 -14.88
N PHE A 166 8.04 -3.15 -14.59
CA PHE A 166 9.43 -3.10 -14.20
C PHE A 166 10.30 -3.78 -15.26
N GLY A 167 11.34 -3.09 -15.72
CA GLY A 167 12.35 -3.61 -16.65
C GLY A 167 13.69 -3.91 -16.00
N THR A 168 13.92 -3.35 -14.78
CA THR A 168 15.16 -3.54 -14.01
C THR A 168 14.86 -3.66 -12.51
N PRO A 169 15.75 -4.29 -11.71
CA PRO A 169 15.54 -4.38 -10.26
C PRO A 169 15.83 -3.08 -9.52
N ASN A 170 16.49 -2.11 -10.15
CA ASN A 170 16.99 -0.91 -9.51
C ASN A 170 16.38 0.39 -10.06
N GLY A 171 15.60 0.33 -11.17
CA GLY A 171 15.01 1.48 -11.82
C GLY A 171 16.00 2.35 -12.58
N TRP A 172 17.14 1.77 -13.01
CA TRP A 172 18.02 2.45 -13.95
C TRP A 172 17.34 2.64 -15.31
N MET A 173 17.75 3.66 -16.03
CA MET A 173 17.18 4.04 -17.33
C MET A 173 17.14 2.86 -18.30
N ASP A 174 15.97 2.57 -18.85
CA ASP A 174 15.66 1.45 -19.72
C ASP A 174 14.70 1.86 -20.87
N GLU A 175 14.89 3.06 -21.40
CA GLU A 175 14.12 3.61 -22.52
C GLU A 175 12.61 3.68 -22.28
N GLY A 176 12.19 3.76 -21.01
CA GLY A 176 10.78 3.88 -20.62
C GLY A 176 10.04 2.54 -20.47
N TYR A 177 10.75 1.42 -20.46
CA TYR A 177 10.15 0.12 -20.14
C TYR A 177 9.65 0.05 -18.68
N THR A 178 10.36 0.71 -17.75
CA THR A 178 9.92 0.84 -16.36
C THR A 178 9.04 2.08 -16.20
N PHE A 179 7.79 1.85 -15.80
CA PHE A 179 6.84 2.91 -15.45
C PHE A 179 5.92 2.47 -14.33
N THR A 180 5.31 3.44 -13.66
CA THR A 180 4.34 3.25 -12.57
C THR A 180 3.42 4.46 -12.45
N THR A 181 2.45 4.39 -11.53
CA THR A 181 1.59 5.50 -11.12
C THR A 181 1.71 5.75 -9.61
N ALA A 182 1.21 6.89 -9.12
CA ALA A 182 1.19 7.16 -7.68
C ALA A 182 0.22 6.23 -6.95
N GLU A 183 -0.88 5.84 -7.58
CA GLU A 183 -1.84 4.86 -7.06
C GLU A 183 -1.20 3.48 -6.87
N ASP A 184 -0.50 2.98 -7.90
CA ASP A 184 0.17 1.69 -7.84
C ASP A 184 1.31 1.66 -6.81
N LEU A 185 2.10 2.73 -6.71
CA LEU A 185 3.13 2.84 -5.68
C LEU A 185 2.54 2.87 -4.26
N THR A 186 1.37 3.46 -4.10
CA THR A 186 0.64 3.45 -2.82
C THR A 186 0.11 2.05 -2.50
N THR A 187 -0.38 1.32 -3.51
CA THR A 187 -0.76 -0.09 -3.39
C THR A 187 0.43 -0.94 -2.93
N LEU A 188 1.58 -0.78 -3.55
CA LEU A 188 2.82 -1.48 -3.18
C LEU A 188 3.29 -1.13 -1.76
N ALA A 189 3.34 0.15 -1.41
CA ALA A 189 3.74 0.61 -0.09
C ALA A 189 2.77 0.10 0.99
N THR A 190 1.46 0.12 0.70
CA THR A 190 0.43 -0.43 1.61
C THR A 190 0.61 -1.94 1.81
N ALA A 191 0.84 -2.69 0.74
CA ALA A 191 1.12 -4.12 0.82
C ALA A 191 2.36 -4.39 1.68
N MET A 192 3.44 -3.65 1.47
CA MET A 192 4.70 -3.78 2.22
C MET A 192 4.49 -3.56 3.72
N VAL A 193 3.84 -2.47 4.13
CA VAL A 193 3.67 -2.15 5.57
C VAL A 193 2.66 -3.06 6.25
N ARG A 194 1.64 -3.56 5.52
CA ARG A 194 0.60 -4.45 6.08
C ARG A 194 1.03 -5.91 6.14
N ARG A 195 1.66 -6.44 5.07
CA ARG A 195 2.06 -7.85 4.99
C ARG A 195 3.33 -8.14 5.76
N HIS A 196 4.28 -7.18 5.77
CA HIS A 196 5.62 -7.38 6.33
C HIS A 196 6.02 -6.33 7.38
N PRO A 197 5.20 -6.05 8.42
CA PRO A 197 5.46 -4.94 9.34
C PRO A 197 6.76 -5.10 10.14
N GLN A 198 7.22 -6.32 10.37
CA GLN A 198 8.48 -6.59 11.07
C GLN A 198 9.69 -6.36 10.16
N LYS A 199 9.66 -6.90 8.91
CA LYS A 199 10.71 -6.68 7.91
C LYS A 199 10.79 -5.21 7.51
N TYR A 200 9.64 -4.54 7.36
CA TYR A 200 9.58 -3.10 7.12
C TYR A 200 10.36 -2.31 8.18
N ARG A 201 10.09 -2.54 9.47
CA ARG A 201 10.80 -1.88 10.57
C ARG A 201 12.29 -2.23 10.63
N HIS A 202 12.65 -3.44 10.19
CA HIS A 202 14.04 -3.89 10.21
C HIS A 202 14.88 -3.30 9.08
N TYR A 203 14.31 -3.13 7.89
CA TYR A 203 15.08 -2.75 6.69
C TYR A 203 14.84 -1.32 6.19
N VAL A 204 13.73 -0.68 6.55
CA VAL A 204 13.32 0.61 5.97
C VAL A 204 13.44 1.74 7.00
N GLY A 205 13.74 2.95 6.52
CA GLY A 205 13.78 4.16 7.37
C GLY A 205 15.09 4.38 8.13
N HIS A 206 16.12 3.58 7.90
CA HIS A 206 17.44 3.79 8.50
C HIS A 206 18.08 5.09 7.98
N ARG A 207 18.77 5.81 8.85
CA ARG A 207 19.42 7.08 8.51
C ARG A 207 20.69 6.91 7.69
N GLU A 208 21.39 5.81 7.91
CA GLU A 208 22.66 5.48 7.27
C GLU A 208 22.86 3.97 7.22
N PHE A 209 23.72 3.53 6.34
CA PHE A 209 24.14 2.14 6.24
C PHE A 209 25.66 2.09 6.04
N THR A 210 26.31 1.16 6.74
CA THR A 210 27.75 0.91 6.65
C THR A 210 28.02 -0.44 6.02
N TYR A 211 28.76 -0.47 4.94
CA TYR A 211 29.25 -1.69 4.31
C TYR A 211 30.75 -1.54 4.01
N ASN A 212 31.56 -2.54 4.34
CA ASN A 212 33.01 -2.51 4.17
C ASN A 212 33.64 -1.19 4.67
N GLU A 213 33.33 -0.81 5.90
CA GLU A 213 33.84 0.43 6.55
C GLU A 213 33.39 1.74 5.86
N ILE A 214 32.56 1.69 4.82
CA ILE A 214 32.02 2.86 4.15
C ILE A 214 30.61 3.13 4.66
N THR A 215 30.45 4.23 5.40
CA THR A 215 29.14 4.71 5.87
C THR A 215 28.55 5.71 4.89
N GLN A 216 27.30 5.49 4.45
CA GLN A 216 26.58 6.36 3.54
C GLN A 216 25.24 6.76 4.13
N PRO A 217 24.83 8.05 4.04
CA PRO A 217 23.54 8.51 4.53
C PRO A 217 22.39 8.07 3.62
N ASN A 218 21.21 7.96 4.21
CA ASN A 218 19.96 7.82 3.45
C ASN A 218 19.54 9.18 2.83
N HIS A 219 18.91 9.11 1.67
CA HIS A 219 18.38 10.29 0.96
C HIS A 219 16.91 10.60 1.33
N ASP A 220 16.35 9.91 2.33
CA ASP A 220 14.97 10.09 2.78
C ASP A 220 14.75 11.51 3.34
N PRO A 221 13.80 12.28 2.78
CA PRO A 221 13.59 13.67 3.18
C PRO A 221 12.74 13.85 4.44
N ILE A 222 12.07 12.82 4.92
CA ILE A 222 11.07 12.93 6.00
C ILE A 222 11.50 12.26 7.29
N SER A 223 12.28 11.17 7.25
CA SER A 223 12.73 10.45 8.45
C SER A 223 13.60 11.34 9.33
N GLY A 224 13.18 11.49 10.60
CA GLY A 224 13.82 12.38 11.58
C GLY A 224 13.48 13.87 11.40
N VAL A 225 12.61 14.23 10.45
CA VAL A 225 12.11 15.60 10.22
C VAL A 225 10.61 15.67 10.46
N VAL A 226 9.84 14.75 9.87
CA VAL A 226 8.39 14.64 10.06
C VAL A 226 8.14 13.67 11.21
N PRO A 227 7.43 14.05 12.27
CA PRO A 227 7.11 13.14 13.37
C PRO A 227 6.40 11.88 12.89
N GLY A 228 6.91 10.72 13.31
CA GLY A 228 6.36 9.42 12.95
C GLY A 228 6.77 8.92 11.55
N ALA A 229 7.59 9.67 10.80
CA ALA A 229 8.10 9.21 9.50
C ALA A 229 9.07 8.03 9.64
N ASP A 230 8.90 7.02 8.78
CA ASP A 230 9.61 5.74 8.83
C ASP A 230 10.05 5.18 7.45
N GLY A 231 10.22 6.05 6.46
CA GLY A 231 10.70 5.70 5.12
C GLY A 231 9.84 6.34 4.03
N ILE A 232 9.92 5.95 2.77
CA ILE A 232 10.36 4.63 2.21
C ILE A 232 11.54 4.80 1.26
N LYS A 233 11.31 5.51 0.09
CA LYS A 233 12.31 5.53 -0.98
C LYS A 233 12.23 6.76 -1.87
N THR A 234 13.39 7.34 -2.17
CA THR A 234 13.57 8.38 -3.18
C THR A 234 13.90 7.81 -4.56
N GLY A 235 13.60 8.56 -5.61
CA GLY A 235 14.03 8.29 -6.98
C GLY A 235 14.46 9.56 -7.68
N PHE A 236 15.45 9.43 -8.58
CA PHE A 236 15.87 10.52 -9.45
C PHE A 236 16.58 9.95 -10.69
N THR A 237 16.21 10.45 -11.84
CA THR A 237 17.00 10.50 -13.07
C THR A 237 16.66 11.80 -13.79
N ASN A 238 17.51 12.23 -14.73
CA ASN A 238 17.22 13.44 -15.51
C ASN A 238 15.89 13.36 -16.28
N GLN A 239 15.46 12.15 -16.64
CA GLN A 239 14.20 11.92 -17.37
C GLN A 239 12.99 11.85 -16.45
N ALA A 240 13.15 11.26 -15.26
CA ALA A 240 12.06 11.06 -14.29
C ALA A 240 11.77 12.32 -13.44
N GLY A 241 12.76 13.18 -13.28
CA GLY A 241 12.73 14.20 -12.22
C GLY A 241 12.91 13.58 -10.83
N TYR A 242 12.64 14.35 -9.79
CA TYR A 242 12.74 13.91 -8.41
C TYR A 242 11.42 13.32 -7.93
N GLY A 243 11.48 12.09 -7.41
CA GLY A 243 10.34 11.38 -6.83
C GLY A 243 10.60 10.89 -5.41
N PHE A 244 9.53 10.57 -4.69
CA PHE A 244 9.56 10.02 -3.35
C PHE A 244 8.27 9.25 -3.04
N VAL A 245 8.41 8.08 -2.45
CA VAL A 245 7.34 7.39 -1.73
C VAL A 245 7.70 7.44 -0.26
N GLY A 246 6.81 8.00 0.56
CA GLY A 246 7.03 8.17 1.98
C GLY A 246 5.92 7.57 2.84
N SER A 247 6.25 7.27 4.08
CA SER A 247 5.32 6.77 5.08
C SER A 247 5.56 7.44 6.43
N ALA A 248 4.46 7.75 7.12
CA ALA A 248 4.51 8.21 8.51
C ALA A 248 3.35 7.63 9.31
N GLN A 249 3.59 7.32 10.59
CA GLN A 249 2.57 6.79 11.50
C GLN A 249 2.49 7.60 12.78
N ARG A 250 1.29 8.08 13.14
CA ARG A 250 1.02 8.81 14.38
C ARG A 250 -0.22 8.23 15.07
N ASN A 251 -0.12 7.90 16.34
CA ASN A 251 -1.26 7.41 17.14
C ASN A 251 -2.05 6.25 16.48
N GLY A 252 -1.35 5.35 15.78
CA GLY A 252 -1.96 4.23 15.06
C GLY A 252 -2.47 4.55 13.66
N ARG A 253 -2.55 5.83 13.26
CA ARG A 253 -2.91 6.29 11.92
C ARG A 253 -1.67 6.33 11.02
N ARG A 254 -1.72 5.71 9.84
CA ARG A 254 -0.60 5.67 8.90
C ARG A 254 -0.98 6.32 7.57
N LEU A 255 -0.16 7.28 7.16
CA LEU A 255 -0.26 7.92 5.86
C LEU A 255 0.87 7.46 4.94
N ILE A 256 0.54 7.30 3.65
CA ILE A 256 1.51 7.13 2.56
C ILE A 256 1.40 8.34 1.66
N VAL A 257 2.55 8.92 1.32
CA VAL A 257 2.69 10.03 0.38
C VAL A 257 3.49 9.59 -0.84
N VAL A 258 3.03 9.96 -2.03
CA VAL A 258 3.80 9.84 -3.27
C VAL A 258 3.94 11.22 -3.89
N ILE A 259 5.18 11.61 -4.17
CA ILE A 259 5.53 12.82 -4.94
C ILE A 259 6.35 12.37 -6.13
N ALA A 260 6.04 12.85 -7.34
CA ALA A 260 6.84 12.52 -8.53
C ALA A 260 6.90 13.69 -9.52
N ALA A 261 7.86 13.58 -10.43
CA ALA A 261 8.12 14.53 -11.50
C ALA A 261 8.48 15.97 -11.01
N SER A 262 8.96 16.12 -9.77
CA SER A 262 9.48 17.41 -9.31
C SER A 262 10.78 17.76 -10.04
N ASP A 263 10.96 19.02 -10.38
CA ASP A 263 12.16 19.50 -11.10
C ASP A 263 13.39 19.66 -10.18
N ARG A 264 13.17 19.76 -8.86
CA ARG A 264 14.22 19.98 -7.84
C ARG A 264 14.06 19.08 -6.63
N ALA A 265 15.16 18.58 -6.10
CA ALA A 265 15.17 17.77 -4.87
C ALA A 265 14.50 18.50 -3.70
N ARG A 266 14.76 19.83 -3.55
CA ARG A 266 14.19 20.63 -2.48
C ARG A 266 12.67 20.75 -2.60
N ALA A 267 12.13 20.92 -3.83
CA ALA A 267 10.70 20.96 -4.08
C ALA A 267 10.04 19.65 -3.67
N ARG A 268 10.56 18.50 -4.13
CA ARG A 268 10.12 17.16 -3.73
C ARG A 268 10.14 16.96 -2.21
N ASN A 269 11.23 17.37 -1.55
CA ASN A 269 11.39 17.21 -0.10
C ASN A 269 10.35 18.03 0.68
N ASN A 270 10.16 19.30 0.32
CA ASN A 270 9.18 20.17 0.95
C ASN A 270 7.75 19.67 0.70
N ALA A 271 7.43 19.31 -0.55
CA ALA A 271 6.12 18.79 -0.93
C ALA A 271 5.74 17.54 -0.11
N ALA A 272 6.67 16.60 0.08
CA ALA A 272 6.42 15.39 0.87
C ALA A 272 6.14 15.72 2.35
N ARG A 273 6.92 16.63 2.94
CA ARG A 273 6.74 17.07 4.33
C ARG A 273 5.42 17.81 4.53
N GLU A 274 5.14 18.79 3.69
CA GLU A 274 3.95 19.62 3.75
C GLU A 274 2.68 18.79 3.57
N LEU A 275 2.69 17.85 2.62
CA LEU A 275 1.53 17.01 2.35
C LEU A 275 1.22 16.04 3.49
N LEU A 276 2.25 15.46 4.13
CA LEU A 276 2.07 14.62 5.32
C LEU A 276 1.55 15.44 6.51
N GLU A 277 2.15 16.61 6.80
CA GLU A 277 1.70 17.48 7.88
C GLU A 277 0.27 18.00 7.62
N TRP A 278 -0.05 18.34 6.37
CA TRP A 278 -1.40 18.70 5.97
C TRP A 278 -2.39 17.56 6.23
N GLY A 279 -2.04 16.34 5.83
CA GLY A 279 -2.91 15.16 6.02
C GLY A 279 -3.17 14.84 7.49
N PHE A 280 -2.14 14.90 8.34
CA PHE A 280 -2.33 14.70 9.78
C PHE A 280 -3.07 15.84 10.48
N GLY A 281 -2.88 17.08 10.02
CA GLY A 281 -3.47 18.26 10.65
C GLY A 281 -4.82 18.71 10.09
N ARG A 282 -5.19 18.24 8.88
CA ARG A 282 -6.41 18.70 8.19
C ARG A 282 -7.59 17.76 8.31
N PHE A 283 -7.35 16.52 8.75
CA PHE A 283 -8.38 15.48 8.87
C PHE A 283 -8.40 14.87 10.26
N ASP A 284 -9.59 14.83 10.85
CA ASP A 284 -9.86 14.06 12.05
C ASP A 284 -10.27 12.64 11.68
N GLN A 285 -9.60 11.64 12.25
CA GLN A 285 -9.95 10.24 12.04
C GLN A 285 -10.91 9.76 13.13
N THR A 286 -12.01 9.16 12.73
CA THR A 286 -13.01 8.57 13.62
C THR A 286 -13.20 7.09 13.29
N ARG A 287 -13.20 6.23 14.32
CA ARG A 287 -13.54 4.82 14.16
C ARG A 287 -15.05 4.64 14.19
N LEU A 288 -15.64 4.15 13.08
CA LEU A 288 -17.06 3.83 12.98
C LEU A 288 -17.37 2.44 13.53
N PHE A 289 -16.58 1.44 13.15
CA PHE A 289 -16.74 0.07 13.62
C PHE A 289 -15.41 -0.47 14.14
N ALA A 290 -15.46 -1.13 15.29
CA ALA A 290 -14.29 -1.80 15.82
C ALA A 290 -13.94 -3.06 15.00
N PRO A 291 -12.67 -3.54 15.02
CA PRO A 291 -12.27 -4.77 14.36
C PRO A 291 -13.18 -5.95 14.71
N GLY A 292 -13.66 -6.67 13.68
CA GLY A 292 -14.49 -7.85 13.86
C GLY A 292 -15.94 -7.62 14.33
N VAL A 293 -16.32 -6.37 14.57
CA VAL A 293 -17.73 -6.03 14.88
C VAL A 293 -18.55 -6.10 13.60
N PRO A 294 -19.76 -6.71 13.61
CA PRO A 294 -20.62 -6.73 12.45
C PRO A 294 -20.96 -5.32 11.95
N VAL A 295 -20.71 -5.09 10.67
CA VAL A 295 -21.12 -3.88 9.95
C VAL A 295 -22.54 -4.06 9.40
N GLY A 296 -22.90 -5.29 9.04
CA GLY A 296 -24.19 -5.68 8.53
C GLY A 296 -24.31 -7.19 8.40
N PHE A 297 -25.41 -7.63 7.76
CA PHE A 297 -25.68 -9.05 7.51
C PHE A 297 -26.04 -9.27 6.04
N ALA A 298 -25.48 -10.33 5.43
CA ALA A 298 -25.82 -10.76 4.10
C ALA A 298 -26.75 -11.98 4.15
N GLN A 299 -27.78 -11.99 3.30
CA GLN A 299 -28.70 -13.13 3.14
C GLN A 299 -28.00 -14.32 2.49
N VAL A 300 -28.22 -15.53 3.01
CA VAL A 300 -27.61 -16.76 2.51
C VAL A 300 -28.70 -17.75 2.01
N GLN A 301 -28.49 -18.24 0.80
CA GLN A 301 -29.32 -19.26 0.21
C GLN A 301 -28.65 -20.65 0.30
N GLY A 302 -29.43 -21.66 0.71
CA GLY A 302 -28.98 -23.06 0.78
C GLY A 302 -27.98 -23.33 1.93
N GLY A 303 -27.83 -22.41 2.87
CA GLY A 303 -26.89 -22.51 3.98
C GLY A 303 -27.50 -23.07 5.26
N SER A 304 -26.61 -23.52 6.18
CA SER A 304 -26.94 -23.90 7.54
C SER A 304 -27.41 -22.70 8.39
N ALA A 305 -27.12 -21.48 7.95
CA ALA A 305 -27.64 -20.21 8.46
C ALA A 305 -28.27 -19.43 7.30
N ARG A 306 -29.25 -18.57 7.60
CA ARG A 306 -29.93 -17.72 6.61
C ARG A 306 -29.22 -16.41 6.35
N GLU A 307 -28.41 -16.01 7.29
CA GLU A 307 -27.61 -14.78 7.24
C GLU A 307 -26.20 -15.06 7.71
N VAL A 308 -25.26 -14.28 7.20
CA VAL A 308 -23.87 -14.24 7.67
C VAL A 308 -23.49 -12.81 8.05
N ALA A 309 -22.87 -12.65 9.20
CA ALA A 309 -22.38 -11.34 9.64
C ALA A 309 -21.20 -10.90 8.77
N MET A 310 -21.26 -9.68 8.28
CA MET A 310 -20.20 -9.01 7.51
C MET A 310 -19.36 -8.16 8.44
N VAL A 311 -18.05 -8.36 8.44
CA VAL A 311 -17.09 -7.64 9.29
C VAL A 311 -15.95 -7.05 8.48
N ALA A 312 -15.36 -5.94 8.97
CA ALA A 312 -14.07 -5.44 8.54
C ALA A 312 -13.02 -5.90 9.57
N PRO A 313 -12.02 -6.74 9.19
CA PRO A 313 -11.05 -7.28 10.14
C PRO A 313 -10.24 -6.22 10.88
N SER A 314 -9.90 -5.10 10.20
CA SER A 314 -9.16 -3.96 10.77
C SER A 314 -10.06 -2.89 11.40
N GLY A 315 -11.38 -3.10 11.39
CA GLY A 315 -12.37 -2.08 11.72
C GLY A 315 -12.63 -1.13 10.52
N VAL A 316 -13.51 -0.17 10.73
CA VAL A 316 -13.83 0.88 9.74
C VAL A 316 -13.50 2.23 10.35
N PHE A 317 -12.64 2.97 9.69
CA PHE A 317 -12.25 4.33 10.05
C PHE A 317 -12.68 5.27 8.94
N ILE A 318 -12.98 6.51 9.31
CA ILE A 318 -13.24 7.61 8.38
C ILE A 318 -12.33 8.79 8.72
N ASP A 319 -11.85 9.45 7.68
CA ASP A 319 -11.19 10.73 7.78
C ASP A 319 -12.15 11.81 7.29
N ALA A 320 -12.42 12.81 8.11
CA ALA A 320 -13.26 13.94 7.76
C ALA A 320 -12.48 15.26 7.97
N PRO A 321 -12.76 16.32 7.21
CA PRO A 321 -12.13 17.61 7.41
C PRO A 321 -12.26 18.08 8.86
N ALA A 322 -11.12 18.41 9.49
CA ALA A 322 -11.05 18.79 10.89
C ALA A 322 -11.91 20.03 11.19
N GLY A 323 -12.62 19.99 12.32
CA GLY A 323 -13.43 21.09 12.79
C GLY A 323 -14.71 21.36 11.97
N ARG A 324 -15.14 20.43 11.12
CA ARG A 324 -16.39 20.54 10.35
C ARG A 324 -17.30 19.34 10.64
N THR A 325 -18.58 19.62 10.78
CA THR A 325 -19.61 18.58 10.69
C THR A 325 -19.85 18.28 9.23
N THR A 326 -19.63 17.04 8.81
CA THR A 326 -19.84 16.56 7.44
C THR A 326 -20.89 15.46 7.45
N ASP A 327 -21.82 15.50 6.51
CA ASP A 327 -22.77 14.43 6.29
C ASP A 327 -22.04 13.20 5.78
N LYS A 328 -22.48 12.03 6.27
CA LYS A 328 -21.87 10.74 5.97
C LYS A 328 -22.96 9.77 5.57
N THR A 329 -22.76 9.11 4.43
CA THR A 329 -23.65 8.04 3.96
C THR A 329 -22.87 6.74 3.93
N LEU A 330 -23.48 5.68 4.49
CA LEU A 330 -22.96 4.33 4.50
C LEU A 330 -23.87 3.42 3.71
N ALA A 331 -23.34 2.70 2.74
CA ALA A 331 -24.08 1.73 1.95
C ALA A 331 -23.33 0.40 1.90
N ILE A 332 -24.04 -0.70 2.19
CA ILE A 332 -23.49 -2.05 2.05
C ILE A 332 -23.93 -2.62 0.72
N GLU A 333 -22.98 -3.08 -0.07
CA GLU A 333 -23.21 -3.74 -1.35
C GLU A 333 -22.70 -5.18 -1.31
N TYR A 334 -23.51 -6.14 -1.76
CA TYR A 334 -23.13 -7.53 -1.94
C TYR A 334 -23.98 -8.20 -3.01
N ASP A 335 -23.47 -9.27 -3.63
CA ASP A 335 -24.18 -10.04 -4.65
C ASP A 335 -25.13 -11.05 -3.98
N GLY A 336 -26.28 -10.55 -3.52
CA GLY A 336 -27.24 -11.32 -2.75
C GLY A 336 -28.33 -12.03 -3.57
N PRO A 337 -28.94 -13.10 -2.99
CA PRO A 337 -28.49 -13.81 -1.81
C PRO A 337 -27.19 -14.60 -2.09
N LEU A 338 -26.28 -14.64 -1.10
CA LEU A 338 -25.06 -15.43 -1.17
C LEU A 338 -25.39 -16.92 -1.20
N ARG A 339 -24.58 -17.75 -1.85
CA ARG A 339 -24.78 -19.20 -1.89
C ARG A 339 -23.78 -19.89 -0.96
N ALA A 340 -24.30 -20.75 -0.09
CA ALA A 340 -23.45 -21.65 0.69
C ALA A 340 -22.77 -22.71 -0.23
N PRO A 341 -21.54 -23.18 0.14
CA PRO A 341 -20.82 -22.86 1.37
C PRO A 341 -20.12 -21.51 1.28
N ILE A 342 -19.94 -20.84 2.42
CA ILE A 342 -19.19 -19.59 2.57
C ILE A 342 -18.09 -19.86 3.60
N ALA A 343 -16.85 -19.55 3.25
CA ALA A 343 -15.73 -19.72 4.16
C ALA A 343 -15.64 -18.54 5.15
N LYS A 344 -15.18 -18.81 6.38
CA LYS A 344 -14.80 -17.73 7.30
C LYS A 344 -13.68 -16.89 6.69
N GLY A 345 -13.83 -15.57 6.68
CA GLY A 345 -12.86 -14.65 6.09
C GLY A 345 -12.96 -14.52 4.56
N GLU A 346 -13.97 -15.09 3.93
CA GLU A 346 -14.25 -14.86 2.51
C GLU A 346 -14.78 -13.44 2.32
N GLU A 347 -14.29 -12.71 1.29
CA GLU A 347 -14.83 -11.40 0.92
C GLU A 347 -16.23 -11.60 0.32
N ILE A 348 -17.26 -11.05 0.97
CA ILE A 348 -18.65 -11.27 0.63
C ILE A 348 -19.44 -9.98 0.32
N GLY A 349 -18.80 -8.83 0.43
CA GLY A 349 -19.42 -7.55 0.13
C GLY A 349 -18.49 -6.39 0.38
N ARG A 350 -19.01 -5.18 0.26
CA ARG A 350 -18.28 -3.92 0.46
C ARG A 350 -19.15 -2.93 1.21
N LEU A 351 -18.51 -2.13 2.07
CA LEU A 351 -19.10 -0.94 2.65
C LEU A 351 -18.60 0.26 1.83
N THR A 352 -19.50 0.93 1.13
CA THR A 352 -19.22 2.22 0.50
C THR A 352 -19.46 3.33 1.51
N VAL A 353 -18.49 4.23 1.64
CA VAL A 353 -18.52 5.39 2.53
C VAL A 353 -18.43 6.64 1.66
N ALA A 354 -19.46 7.47 1.71
CA ALA A 354 -19.49 8.79 1.09
C ALA A 354 -19.45 9.87 2.17
N ILE A 355 -18.56 10.84 2.02
CA ILE A 355 -18.40 12.00 2.91
C ILE A 355 -18.49 13.25 2.07
N ASP A 356 -19.34 14.19 2.46
CA ASP A 356 -19.54 15.42 1.69
C ASP A 356 -18.22 16.17 1.46
N GLY A 357 -17.94 16.46 0.19
CA GLY A 357 -16.72 17.14 -0.26
C GLY A 357 -15.45 16.28 -0.31
N MET A 358 -15.57 14.94 -0.21
CA MET A 358 -14.46 13.99 -0.36
C MET A 358 -14.82 12.91 -1.39
N PRO A 359 -13.82 12.27 -2.03
CA PRO A 359 -14.07 11.10 -2.87
C PRO A 359 -14.70 9.94 -2.07
N ASP A 360 -15.65 9.23 -2.68
CA ASP A 360 -16.20 8.01 -2.12
C ASP A 360 -15.12 6.92 -2.07
N TYR A 361 -15.16 6.09 -1.04
CA TYR A 361 -14.27 4.94 -0.93
C TYR A 361 -15.00 3.71 -0.43
N SER A 362 -14.40 2.53 -0.64
CA SER A 362 -15.01 1.26 -0.27
C SER A 362 -14.10 0.45 0.65
N VAL A 363 -14.70 -0.14 1.68
CA VAL A 363 -14.04 -1.06 2.60
C VAL A 363 -14.56 -2.48 2.32
N PRO A 364 -13.70 -3.47 2.02
CA PRO A 364 -14.14 -4.83 1.80
C PRO A 364 -14.70 -5.44 3.11
N LEU A 365 -15.77 -6.19 2.98
CA LEU A 365 -16.44 -6.88 4.08
C LEU A 365 -16.30 -8.40 3.91
N TYR A 366 -15.97 -9.05 5.00
CA TYR A 366 -15.66 -10.47 5.06
C TYR A 366 -16.66 -11.24 5.92
N ALA A 367 -16.90 -12.50 5.59
CA ALA A 367 -17.69 -13.40 6.42
C ALA A 367 -17.05 -13.61 7.79
N ARG A 368 -17.74 -13.22 8.87
CA ARG A 368 -17.25 -13.45 10.23
C ARG A 368 -17.14 -14.91 10.58
N ASP A 369 -18.12 -15.69 10.15
CA ASP A 369 -18.24 -17.11 10.43
C ASP A 369 -18.45 -17.89 9.13
N ALA A 370 -18.03 -19.16 9.12
CA ALA A 370 -18.33 -20.04 7.97
C ALA A 370 -19.80 -20.44 7.97
N VAL A 371 -20.39 -20.54 6.78
CA VAL A 371 -21.75 -21.08 6.58
C VAL A 371 -21.65 -22.30 5.68
N THR A 372 -21.93 -23.49 6.21
CA THR A 372 -21.95 -24.74 5.45
C THR A 372 -23.25 -24.90 4.65
N GLU A 373 -23.29 -25.80 3.70
CA GLU A 373 -24.55 -26.15 3.05
C GLU A 373 -25.57 -26.75 4.05
N ALA A 374 -26.83 -26.39 3.87
CA ALA A 374 -27.91 -26.98 4.66
C ALA A 374 -28.10 -28.49 4.33
N GLY A 375 -28.15 -29.29 5.38
CA GLY A 375 -28.57 -30.68 5.23
C GLY A 375 -30.00 -30.80 4.70
N PHE A 376 -30.44 -32.02 4.35
CA PHE A 376 -31.77 -32.27 3.72
C PHE A 376 -32.96 -31.67 4.51
N ALA A 377 -32.98 -31.82 5.83
CA ALA A 377 -34.01 -31.24 6.70
C ALA A 377 -33.95 -29.69 6.72
N GLY A 378 -32.77 -29.10 6.69
CA GLY A 378 -32.60 -27.65 6.63
C GLY A 378 -33.04 -27.03 5.29
N ARG A 379 -32.91 -27.76 4.18
CA ARG A 379 -33.38 -27.31 2.86
C ARG A 379 -34.90 -27.23 2.82
N ILE A 380 -35.60 -28.18 3.44
CA ILE A 380 -37.07 -28.19 3.54
C ILE A 380 -37.56 -27.03 4.41
N ALA A 381 -36.91 -26.81 5.58
CA ALA A 381 -37.26 -25.71 6.49
C ALA A 381 -37.01 -24.33 5.83
N ASN A 382 -35.92 -24.17 5.09
CA ASN A 382 -35.59 -22.94 4.38
C ASN A 382 -36.54 -22.67 3.19
N GLY A 383 -37.04 -23.74 2.50
CA GLY A 383 -38.01 -23.61 1.42
C GLY A 383 -39.39 -23.19 1.88
N VAL A 384 -39.89 -23.76 3.01
CA VAL A 384 -41.21 -23.42 3.57
C VAL A 384 -41.28 -22.02 4.14
N LEU A 385 -40.22 -21.56 4.79
CA LEU A 385 -40.17 -20.23 5.39
C LEU A 385 -39.86 -19.10 4.36
N GLY A 386 -39.24 -19.42 3.23
CA GLY A 386 -39.07 -18.50 2.09
C GLY A 386 -40.35 -18.18 1.31
N TRP A 387 -41.46 -18.86 1.60
CA TRP A 387 -42.77 -18.56 1.04
C TRP A 387 -43.52 -17.48 1.84
N PHE A 388 -43.05 -17.14 3.02
CA PHE A 388 -43.70 -16.18 3.93
C PHE A 388 -42.89 -14.90 4.17
N SER A 389 -41.79 -14.68 3.43
CA SER A 389 -40.94 -13.46 3.49
C SER A 389 -40.97 -12.68 2.11
#